data_bd23171dc31f837698b7f790f95f3d76
#
_entry.id   bd23171dc31f837698b7f790f95f3d76
#
_cell.length_a   1.000
_cell.length_b   1.000
_cell.length_c   1.000
_cell.angle_alpha   90.00
_cell.angle_beta   90.00
_cell.angle_gamma   90.00
#
_symmetry.space_group_name_H-M   'P 1'
#
loop_
_entity.id
_entity.type
_entity.pdbx_description
1 polymer ?
#
loop_
_entity_poly.entity_id
_entity_poly.type
_entity_poly.pdbx_seq_one_letter_code
_entity_poly.pdbx_strand_id
1 'polypeptide(L)' 'MKLTKRQFQFIINCDVEQMIEFLMKEQGKSMVEAFDIVYNSTIYQKLTNEKTGLYLQSPEYIYDHLQEEMLSNKQQ' A
#
# COMPACT_ATOMS: atom_id res chain seq x y z
N MET A 1 -15.92 -11.22 12.68
CA MET A 1 -14.93 -11.23 13.76
C MET A 1 -14.11 -9.95 13.75
N LYS A 2 -13.99 -9.32 14.90
CA LYS A 2 -13.30 -8.04 14.97
C LYS A 2 -11.81 -8.25 15.25
N LEU A 3 -10.97 -7.63 14.42
CA LEU A 3 -9.52 -7.72 14.61
C LEU A 3 -9.07 -6.87 15.79
N THR A 4 -8.05 -7.34 16.51
CA THR A 4 -7.38 -6.50 17.49
C THR A 4 -6.52 -5.47 16.76
N LYS A 5 -6.13 -4.42 17.48
CA LYS A 5 -5.23 -3.41 16.89
C LYS A 5 -3.92 -4.03 16.42
N ARG A 6 -3.40 -4.99 17.19
CA ARG A 6 -2.16 -5.67 16.82
C ARG A 6 -2.31 -6.48 15.55
N GLN A 7 -3.43 -7.19 15.41
CA GLN A 7 -3.70 -7.98 14.20
C GLN A 7 -3.85 -7.08 12.99
N PHE A 8 -4.59 -5.99 13.14
CA PHE A 8 -4.79 -5.02 12.06
C PHE A 8 -3.44 -4.44 11.61
N GLN A 9 -2.62 -4.02 12.56
CA GLN A 9 -1.31 -3.46 12.26
C GLN A 9 -0.41 -4.48 11.54
N PHE A 10 -0.51 -5.74 11.94
CA PHE A 10 0.26 -6.81 11.30
C PHE A 10 -0.14 -6.94 9.82
N ILE A 11 -1.44 -6.92 9.54
CA ILE A 11 -1.94 -7.02 8.17
C ILE A 11 -1.44 -5.83 7.34
N ILE A 12 -1.53 -4.62 7.89
CA ILE A 12 -1.05 -3.42 7.19
C ILE A 12 0.44 -3.54 6.88
N ASN A 13 1.23 -3.99 7.86
CA ASN A 13 2.66 -4.14 7.65
C ASN A 13 2.98 -5.12 6.53
N CYS A 14 2.23 -6.22 6.45
CA CYS A 14 2.40 -7.20 5.39
C CYS A 14 2.05 -6.60 4.02
N ASP A 15 0.96 -5.85 3.95
CA ASP A 15 0.53 -5.22 2.70
C ASP A 15 1.53 -4.18 2.23
N VAL A 16 2.05 -3.37 3.16
CA VAL A 16 3.06 -2.35 2.84
C VAL A 16 4.33 -3.03 2.32
N GLU A 17 4.76 -4.09 2.99
CA GLU A 17 5.96 -4.83 2.58
C GLU A 17 5.79 -5.38 1.17
N GLN A 18 4.61 -5.92 0.85
CA GLN A 18 4.33 -6.45 -0.48
C GLN A 18 4.35 -5.35 -1.54
N MET A 19 3.77 -4.20 -1.25
CA MET A 19 3.78 -3.08 -2.19
C MET A 19 5.20 -2.59 -2.47
N ILE A 20 6.01 -2.50 -1.42
CA ILE A 20 7.41 -2.09 -1.57
C ILE A 20 8.16 -3.09 -2.44
N GLU A 21 7.93 -4.37 -2.22
CA GLU A 21 8.56 -5.43 -3.00
C GLU A 21 8.17 -5.34 -4.47
N PHE A 22 6.88 -5.13 -4.76
CA PHE A 22 6.41 -4.96 -6.13
C PHE A 22 7.06 -3.76 -6.81
N LEU A 23 7.16 -2.63 -6.10
CA LEU A 23 7.79 -1.43 -6.66
C LEU A 23 9.24 -1.66 -7.00
N MET A 24 9.95 -2.38 -6.13
CA MET A 24 11.37 -2.68 -6.37
C MET A 24 11.54 -3.63 -7.56
N LYS A 25 10.73 -4.66 -7.63
CA LYS A 25 10.87 -5.70 -8.68
C LYS A 25 10.34 -5.26 -10.02
N GLU A 26 9.19 -4.60 -10.04
CA GLU A 26 8.51 -4.27 -11.30
C GLU A 26 8.89 -2.91 -11.85
N GLN A 27 9.23 -1.97 -10.99
CA GLN A 27 9.52 -0.61 -11.42
C GLN A 27 10.96 -0.17 -11.14
N GLY A 28 11.77 -1.07 -10.63
CA GLY A 28 13.18 -0.79 -10.39
C GLY A 28 13.45 0.26 -9.35
N LYS A 29 12.50 0.50 -8.44
CA LYS A 29 12.69 1.49 -7.39
C LYS A 29 13.64 0.95 -6.33
N SER A 30 14.40 1.85 -5.72
CA SER A 30 15.18 1.49 -4.54
C SER A 30 14.23 1.29 -3.36
N MET A 31 14.73 0.67 -2.31
CA MET A 31 13.92 0.47 -1.10
C MET A 31 13.45 1.81 -0.53
N VAL A 32 14.34 2.81 -0.47
CA VAL A 32 14.01 4.13 0.06
C VAL A 32 12.93 4.80 -0.78
N GLU A 33 13.07 4.74 -2.11
CA GLU A 33 12.07 5.30 -3.02
C GLU A 33 10.72 4.62 -2.84
N ALA A 34 10.73 3.29 -2.73
CA ALA A 34 9.50 2.52 -2.57
C ALA A 34 8.80 2.87 -1.25
N PHE A 35 9.56 2.96 -0.15
CA PHE A 35 9.01 3.41 1.13
C PHE A 35 8.34 4.76 1.00
N ASP A 36 9.04 5.69 0.37
CA ASP A 36 8.55 7.06 0.22
C ASP A 36 7.24 7.09 -0.58
N ILE A 37 7.19 6.35 -1.66
CA ILE A 37 5.99 6.26 -2.50
C ILE A 37 4.81 5.72 -1.70
N VAL A 38 5.01 4.61 -0.99
CA VAL A 38 3.92 3.96 -0.27
C VAL A 38 3.43 4.83 0.89
N TYR A 39 4.34 5.32 1.72
CA TYR A 39 3.95 6.03 2.94
C TYR A 39 3.37 7.42 2.67
N ASN A 40 3.66 8.01 1.52
CA ASN A 40 3.08 9.30 1.14
C ASN A 40 1.85 9.17 0.25
N SER A 41 1.40 7.97 -0.01
CA SER A 41 0.26 7.74 -0.92
C SER A 41 -1.08 7.88 -0.20
N THR A 42 -2.10 8.22 -0.99
CA THR A 42 -3.48 8.20 -0.52
C THR A 42 -3.91 6.76 -0.19
N ILE A 43 -3.36 5.80 -0.93
CA ILE A 43 -3.66 4.38 -0.71
C ILE A 43 -3.25 3.97 0.70
N TYR A 44 -2.09 4.42 1.17
CA TYR A 44 -1.65 4.11 2.52
C TYR A 44 -2.63 4.67 3.56
N GLN A 45 -3.12 5.89 3.35
CA GLN A 45 -4.10 6.50 4.24
C GLN A 45 -5.38 5.68 4.32
N LYS A 46 -5.84 5.18 3.18
CA LYS A 46 -7.04 4.32 3.13
C LYS A 46 -6.77 2.96 3.76
N LEU A 47 -5.60 2.41 3.54
CA LEU A 47 -5.23 1.11 4.09
C LEU A 47 -5.22 1.13 5.61
N THR A 48 -4.75 2.22 6.21
CA THR A 48 -4.65 2.35 7.65
C THR A 48 -5.97 2.78 8.31
N ASN A 49 -6.99 3.06 7.50
CA ASN A 49 -8.32 3.38 7.99
C ASN A 49 -9.20 2.12 7.88
N GLU A 50 -9.47 1.49 9.01
CA GLU A 50 -10.22 0.23 9.05
C GLU A 50 -11.57 0.33 8.37
N LYS A 51 -12.18 1.51 8.41
CA LYS A 51 -13.52 1.72 7.83
C LYS A 51 -13.56 1.57 6.32
N THR A 52 -12.43 1.77 5.64
CA THR A 52 -12.39 1.64 4.18
C THR A 52 -12.46 0.18 3.72
N GLY A 53 -12.06 -0.75 4.60
CA GLY A 53 -12.01 -2.16 4.26
C GLY A 53 -10.90 -2.53 3.29
N LEU A 54 -10.03 -1.60 2.94
CA LEU A 54 -8.97 -1.87 1.96
C LEU A 54 -8.03 -2.98 2.44
N TYR A 55 -7.79 -3.06 3.74
CA TYR A 55 -6.93 -4.10 4.31
C TYR A 55 -7.46 -5.51 4.07
N LEU A 56 -8.74 -5.65 3.69
CA LEU A 56 -9.35 -6.95 3.40
C LEU A 56 -9.08 -7.42 1.97
N GLN A 57 -8.53 -6.56 1.13
CA GLN A 57 -8.23 -6.89 -0.26
C GLN A 57 -6.83 -7.50 -0.37
N SER A 58 -6.58 -8.17 -1.50
CA SER A 58 -5.27 -8.77 -1.73
C SER A 58 -4.20 -7.68 -1.91
N PRO A 59 -2.93 -8.01 -1.63
CA PRO A 59 -1.84 -7.06 -1.89
C PRO A 59 -1.79 -6.59 -3.35
N GLU A 60 -2.09 -7.48 -4.29
CA GLU A 60 -2.10 -7.16 -5.71
C GLU A 60 -3.16 -6.10 -6.03
N TYR A 61 -4.34 -6.25 -5.44
CA TYR A 61 -5.43 -5.28 -5.61
C TYR A 61 -5.01 -3.90 -5.09
N ILE A 62 -4.41 -3.88 -3.90
CA ILE A 62 -3.96 -2.64 -3.28
C ILE A 62 -2.87 -1.99 -4.12
N TYR A 63 -1.94 -2.80 -4.62
CA TYR A 63 -0.84 -2.31 -5.46
C TYR A 63 -1.37 -1.71 -6.78
N ASP A 64 -2.37 -2.33 -7.39
CA ASP A 64 -2.98 -1.81 -8.62
C ASP A 64 -3.52 -0.39 -8.39
N HIS A 65 -4.18 -0.18 -7.25
CA HIS A 65 -4.69 1.15 -6.90
C HIS A 65 -3.56 2.15 -6.66
N LEU A 66 -2.46 1.69 -6.06
CA LEU A 66 -1.28 2.54 -5.87
C LEU A 66 -0.71 2.96 -7.21
N GLN A 67 -0.62 2.04 -8.17
CA GLN A 67 -0.14 2.35 -9.51
C GLN A 67 -1.02 3.37 -10.21
N GLU A 68 -2.34 3.25 -10.08
CA GLU A 68 -3.27 4.21 -10.63
C GLU A 68 -3.04 5.60 -10.05
N GLU A 69 -2.82 5.68 -8.75
CA GLU A 69 -2.53 6.95 -8.08
C GLU A 69 -1.23 7.55 -8.60
N MET A 70 -0.20 6.74 -8.77
CA MET A 70 1.09 7.20 -9.27
C MET A 70 0.96 7.78 -10.68
N LEU A 71 0.18 7.13 -11.54
CA LEU A 71 -0.04 7.60 -12.90
C LEU A 71 -0.80 8.92 -12.91
N SER A 72 -1.81 9.07 -12.06
CA SER A 72 -2.57 10.31 -11.94
C SER A 72 -1.67 11.46 -11.51
N ASN A 73 -0.78 11.22 -10.56
CA ASN A 73 0.13 12.26 -10.09
C ASN A 73 1.12 12.70 -11.15
N LYS A 74 1.52 11.80 -12.03
CA LYS A 74 2.44 12.14 -13.12
C LYS A 74 1.81 13.01 -14.18
N GLN A 75 0.49 12.99 -14.29
CA GLN A 75 -0.22 13.78 -15.29
C GLN A 75 -0.43 15.23 -14.87
N GLN A 76 -0.11 15.53 -13.63
CA GLN A 76 -0.18 16.91 -13.13
C GLN A 76 1.16 17.58 -13.33
#